data_de260304f6125c4be0918cc15289122f
#
_entry.id   de260304f6125c4be0918cc15289122f
#
_cell.length_a   1.000
_cell.length_b   1.000
_cell.length_c   1.000
_cell.angle_alpha   90.00
_cell.angle_beta   90.00
_cell.angle_gamma   90.00
#
_symmetry.space_group_name_H-M   'P 1'
#
loop_
_entity.id
_entity.type
_entity.pdbx_description
1 polymer ?
#
loop_
_entity_poly.entity_id
_entity_poly.type
_entity_poly.pdbx_seq_one_letter_code
_entity_poly.pdbx_strand_id
1 'polypeptide(L)'
;MKRYVAILSGIVLFAACVPKRELIREQARVKTLQKDSTSTHSSLSDCNGQVTDLQKDKADLQNSIKELSASYQESVSNSNMTIADQAKRLKNMEGLIQKQKDVMNNLKKTVADALVNFKPDELTVTMKDGKLYVSLQEKLLFKSGSAVVDPEGKQALEKLAVVLINTPHITIDIEGHTDTVPITGKYEDNWALSVARSTAIARVLIKDYGVDPHAIIASGRSQYFPIADNSSPDGRSRNRRTEIILSPDLSELFKLLGQ
;
A
#
# COMPACT_ATOMS: atom_id res chain seq x y z
N MET A 1 -81.47 -90.84 -56.90
CA MET A 1 -80.25 -90.39 -57.52
C MET A 1 -79.35 -89.76 -56.47
N LYS A 2 -78.08 -90.05 -56.54
CA LYS A 2 -76.89 -89.47 -55.90
C LYS A 2 -76.48 -90.12 -54.57
N ARG A 3 -75.40 -90.79 -54.70
CA ARG A 3 -74.50 -91.49 -53.80
C ARG A 3 -73.80 -90.52 -52.88
N TYR A 4 -73.76 -90.76 -51.58
CA TYR A 4 -72.86 -90.11 -50.67
C TYR A 4 -71.72 -91.12 -50.36
N VAL A 5 -70.51 -90.78 -50.80
CA VAL A 5 -69.30 -91.43 -50.36
C VAL A 5 -68.81 -90.77 -49.12
N ALA A 6 -68.84 -91.52 -48.01
CA ALA A 6 -68.27 -91.06 -46.73
C ALA A 6 -66.78 -91.40 -46.75
N ILE A 7 -65.97 -90.40 -46.77
CA ILE A 7 -64.51 -90.49 -46.56
C ILE A 7 -64.25 -90.43 -45.08
N LEU A 8 -63.86 -91.55 -44.50
CA LEU A 8 -63.42 -91.62 -43.07
C LEU A 8 -61.94 -91.27 -43.04
N SER A 9 -61.69 -90.03 -42.67
CA SER A 9 -60.28 -89.52 -42.44
C SER A 9 -59.83 -89.93 -41.07
N GLY A 10 -59.00 -90.96 -40.94
CA GLY A 10 -58.40 -91.42 -39.73
C GLY A 10 -57.32 -90.44 -39.29
N ILE A 11 -57.62 -89.65 -38.27
CA ILE A 11 -56.57 -88.86 -37.58
C ILE A 11 -55.78 -89.81 -36.71
N VAL A 12 -54.62 -90.21 -37.16
CA VAL A 12 -53.58 -90.90 -36.35
C VAL A 12 -52.98 -89.88 -35.39
N LEU A 13 -53.45 -89.83 -34.17
CA LEU A 13 -52.83 -89.16 -33.07
C LEU A 13 -51.58 -89.94 -32.68
N PHE A 14 -50.40 -89.54 -33.19
CA PHE A 14 -49.14 -89.97 -32.63
C PHE A 14 -48.98 -89.32 -31.23
N ALA A 15 -49.43 -90.00 -30.19
CA ALA A 15 -49.02 -89.66 -28.85
C ALA A 15 -47.53 -89.99 -28.72
N ALA A 16 -46.73 -88.98 -28.98
CA ALA A 16 -45.29 -89.03 -28.64
C ALA A 16 -45.18 -89.10 -27.13
N CYS A 17 -45.07 -90.34 -26.58
CA CYS A 17 -44.78 -90.54 -25.18
C CYS A 17 -43.36 -90.06 -24.88
N VAL A 18 -43.18 -88.79 -24.59
CA VAL A 18 -41.90 -88.28 -24.05
C VAL A 18 -41.73 -89.00 -22.69
N PRO A 19 -40.57 -89.71 -22.47
CA PRO A 19 -40.35 -90.38 -21.19
C PRO A 19 -40.43 -89.32 -20.05
N LYS A 20 -41.17 -89.62 -19.04
CA LYS A 20 -41.45 -88.72 -17.89
C LYS A 20 -40.23 -88.07 -17.32
N ARG A 21 -39.07 -88.76 -17.40
CA ARG A 21 -37.78 -88.29 -17.01
C ARG A 21 -37.25 -87.10 -17.87
N GLU A 22 -37.43 -87.20 -19.19
CA GLU A 22 -37.07 -86.12 -20.14
C GLU A 22 -37.96 -84.89 -19.91
N LEU A 23 -39.24 -85.05 -19.71
CA LEU A 23 -40.15 -83.96 -19.43
C LEU A 23 -39.77 -83.20 -18.14
N ILE A 24 -39.45 -83.96 -17.05
CA ILE A 24 -39.07 -83.37 -15.79
C ILE A 24 -37.69 -82.61 -15.93
N ARG A 25 -36.80 -83.20 -16.73
CA ARG A 25 -35.50 -82.57 -17.04
C ARG A 25 -35.63 -81.25 -17.79
N GLU A 26 -36.45 -81.24 -18.84
CA GLU A 26 -36.72 -80.03 -19.62
C GLU A 26 -37.53 -79.01 -18.84
N GLN A 27 -38.47 -79.39 -17.99
CA GLN A 27 -39.12 -78.51 -17.08
C GLN A 27 -38.17 -77.85 -16.07
N ALA A 28 -37.23 -78.64 -15.52
CA ALA A 28 -36.19 -78.10 -14.60
C ALA A 28 -35.29 -77.09 -15.36
N ARG A 29 -34.94 -77.43 -16.64
CA ARG A 29 -34.12 -76.56 -17.48
C ARG A 29 -34.81 -75.26 -17.82
N VAL A 30 -36.11 -75.30 -18.16
CA VAL A 30 -36.93 -74.10 -18.40
C VAL A 30 -37.00 -73.23 -17.14
N LYS A 31 -37.18 -73.86 -15.97
CA LYS A 31 -37.22 -73.13 -14.69
C LYS A 31 -35.90 -72.45 -14.35
N THR A 32 -34.77 -73.11 -14.65
CA THR A 32 -33.45 -72.52 -14.48
C THR A 32 -33.22 -71.37 -15.46
N LEU A 33 -33.55 -71.58 -16.75
CA LEU A 33 -33.46 -70.51 -17.77
C LEU A 33 -34.38 -69.31 -17.43
N GLN A 34 -35.58 -69.57 -16.90
CA GLN A 34 -36.44 -68.49 -16.46
C GLN A 34 -35.84 -67.70 -15.30
N LYS A 35 -35.23 -68.43 -14.30
CA LYS A 35 -34.56 -67.80 -13.18
C LYS A 35 -33.36 -66.97 -13.63
N ASP A 36 -32.53 -67.52 -14.53
CA ASP A 36 -31.38 -66.82 -15.10
C ASP A 36 -31.78 -65.59 -15.94
N SER A 37 -32.85 -65.72 -16.72
CA SER A 37 -33.43 -64.62 -17.46
C SER A 37 -33.95 -63.50 -16.57
N THR A 38 -34.67 -63.83 -15.50
CA THR A 38 -35.13 -62.84 -14.53
C THR A 38 -33.98 -62.15 -13.78
N SER A 39 -32.99 -62.93 -13.40
CA SER A 39 -31.76 -62.38 -12.73
C SER A 39 -31.00 -61.45 -13.70
N THR A 40 -30.84 -61.89 -14.93
CA THR A 40 -30.15 -61.03 -15.97
C THR A 40 -30.93 -59.76 -16.26
N HIS A 41 -32.24 -59.85 -16.31
CA HIS A 41 -33.12 -58.68 -16.51
C HIS A 41 -33.00 -57.68 -15.34
N SER A 42 -32.99 -58.19 -14.11
CA SER A 42 -32.77 -57.35 -12.91
C SER A 42 -31.40 -56.66 -12.94
N SER A 43 -30.32 -57.43 -13.20
CA SER A 43 -28.99 -56.88 -13.30
C SER A 43 -28.84 -55.85 -14.44
N LEU A 44 -29.50 -56.09 -15.58
CA LEU A 44 -29.54 -55.13 -16.68
C LEU A 44 -30.29 -53.84 -16.28
N SER A 45 -31.40 -53.98 -15.60
CA SER A 45 -32.16 -52.83 -15.09
C SER A 45 -31.34 -51.99 -14.11
N ASP A 46 -30.65 -52.65 -13.17
CA ASP A 46 -29.78 -51.97 -12.19
C ASP A 46 -28.59 -51.28 -12.86
N CYS A 47 -27.98 -51.94 -13.85
CA CYS A 47 -26.91 -51.36 -14.64
C CYS A 47 -27.39 -50.12 -15.45
N ASN A 48 -28.55 -50.20 -16.08
CA ASN A 48 -29.15 -49.06 -16.79
C ASN A 48 -29.48 -47.89 -15.83
N GLY A 49 -29.94 -48.20 -14.60
CA GLY A 49 -30.10 -47.20 -13.54
C GLY A 49 -28.80 -46.48 -13.23
N GLN A 50 -27.74 -47.25 -12.98
CA GLN A 50 -26.41 -46.71 -12.69
C GLN A 50 -25.86 -45.84 -13.86
N VAL A 51 -26.04 -46.27 -15.11
CA VAL A 51 -25.67 -45.48 -16.30
C VAL A 51 -26.41 -44.16 -16.33
N THR A 52 -27.72 -44.16 -16.03
CA THR A 52 -28.51 -42.93 -16.00
C THR A 52 -28.05 -41.96 -14.92
N ASP A 53 -27.76 -42.47 -13.72
CA ASP A 53 -27.26 -41.67 -12.60
C ASP A 53 -25.88 -41.08 -12.91
N LEU A 54 -24.96 -41.89 -13.44
CA LEU A 54 -23.63 -41.43 -13.84
C LEU A 54 -23.70 -40.38 -14.98
N GLN A 55 -24.64 -40.50 -15.90
CA GLN A 55 -24.85 -39.49 -16.96
C GLN A 55 -25.35 -38.17 -16.34
N LYS A 56 -26.22 -38.22 -15.36
CA LYS A 56 -26.68 -37.05 -14.61
C LYS A 56 -25.52 -36.40 -13.84
N ASP A 57 -24.79 -37.19 -13.06
CA ASP A 57 -23.63 -36.70 -12.29
C ASP A 57 -22.58 -36.06 -13.20
N LYS A 58 -22.35 -36.65 -14.36
CA LYS A 58 -21.45 -36.08 -15.38
C LYS A 58 -21.94 -34.72 -15.87
N ALA A 59 -23.25 -34.58 -16.14
CA ALA A 59 -23.83 -33.32 -16.59
C ALA A 59 -23.72 -32.23 -15.50
N ASP A 60 -24.03 -32.61 -14.26
CA ASP A 60 -23.93 -31.71 -13.11
C ASP A 60 -22.50 -31.25 -12.83
N LEU A 61 -21.55 -32.20 -12.94
CA LEU A 61 -20.12 -31.88 -12.80
C LEU A 61 -19.63 -30.97 -13.94
N GLN A 62 -20.09 -31.20 -15.19
CA GLN A 62 -19.74 -30.33 -16.32
C GLN A 62 -20.27 -28.89 -16.11
N ASN A 63 -21.48 -28.74 -15.58
CA ASN A 63 -22.05 -27.44 -15.25
C ASN A 63 -21.24 -26.76 -14.13
N SER A 64 -20.90 -27.50 -13.08
CA SER A 64 -20.08 -26.98 -11.98
C SER A 64 -18.68 -26.52 -12.44
N ILE A 65 -18.03 -27.27 -13.32
CA ILE A 65 -16.75 -26.90 -13.94
C ILE A 65 -16.89 -25.60 -14.75
N LYS A 66 -17.99 -25.47 -15.50
CA LYS A 66 -18.25 -24.27 -16.30
C LYS A 66 -18.46 -23.03 -15.43
N GLU A 67 -19.25 -23.15 -14.36
CA GLU A 67 -19.49 -22.07 -13.40
C GLU A 67 -18.20 -21.67 -12.66
N LEU A 68 -17.42 -22.66 -12.20
CA LEU A 68 -16.15 -22.42 -11.53
C LEU A 68 -15.15 -21.74 -12.47
N SER A 69 -15.08 -22.17 -13.72
CA SER A 69 -14.21 -21.56 -14.74
C SER A 69 -14.56 -20.09 -15.00
N ALA A 70 -15.87 -19.79 -15.10
CA ALA A 70 -16.34 -18.41 -15.28
C ALA A 70 -16.00 -17.53 -14.07
N SER A 71 -16.26 -18.01 -12.85
CA SER A 71 -15.91 -17.33 -11.61
C SER A 71 -14.40 -17.10 -11.46
N TYR A 72 -13.60 -18.09 -11.84
CA TYR A 72 -12.14 -17.97 -11.85
C TYR A 72 -11.65 -16.89 -12.83
N GLN A 73 -12.18 -16.89 -14.05
CA GLN A 73 -11.84 -15.86 -15.05
C GLN A 73 -12.20 -14.45 -14.60
N GLU A 74 -13.38 -14.29 -13.99
CA GLU A 74 -13.80 -13.00 -13.41
C GLU A 74 -12.86 -12.55 -12.29
N SER A 75 -12.51 -13.45 -11.37
CA SER A 75 -11.58 -13.18 -10.28
C SER A 75 -10.19 -12.77 -10.78
N VAL A 76 -9.67 -13.48 -11.79
CA VAL A 76 -8.36 -13.14 -12.42
C VAL A 76 -8.43 -11.78 -13.11
N SER A 77 -9.53 -11.50 -13.84
CA SER A 77 -9.71 -10.20 -14.50
C SER A 77 -9.73 -9.05 -13.49
N ASN A 78 -10.49 -9.19 -12.40
CA ASN A 78 -10.57 -8.19 -11.33
C ASN A 78 -9.23 -8.01 -10.63
N SER A 79 -8.50 -9.09 -10.38
CA SER A 79 -7.16 -9.03 -9.80
C SER A 79 -6.17 -8.29 -10.72
N ASN A 80 -6.19 -8.57 -12.01
CA ASN A 80 -5.33 -7.89 -12.98
C ASN A 80 -5.62 -6.39 -13.10
N MET A 81 -6.90 -5.99 -13.05
CA MET A 81 -7.27 -4.57 -13.01
C MET A 81 -6.77 -3.89 -11.73
N THR A 82 -6.88 -4.55 -10.59
CA THR A 82 -6.36 -4.05 -9.31
C THR A 82 -4.84 -3.87 -9.34
N ILE A 83 -4.10 -4.85 -9.87
CA ILE A 83 -2.64 -4.80 -10.02
C ILE A 83 -2.23 -3.65 -10.96
N ALA A 84 -2.93 -3.46 -12.07
CA ALA A 84 -2.65 -2.36 -13.00
C ALA A 84 -2.89 -0.98 -12.37
N ASP A 85 -3.96 -0.82 -11.57
CA ASP A 85 -4.22 0.41 -10.83
C ASP A 85 -3.15 0.69 -9.77
N GLN A 86 -2.76 -0.32 -9.01
CA GLN A 86 -1.67 -0.22 -8.03
C GLN A 86 -0.34 0.15 -8.68
N ALA A 87 0.00 -0.46 -9.81
CA ALA A 87 1.21 -0.14 -10.58
C ALA A 87 1.21 1.32 -11.06
N LYS A 88 0.07 1.82 -11.53
CA LYS A 88 -0.11 3.21 -11.93
C LYS A 88 0.07 4.17 -10.75
N ARG A 89 -0.51 3.84 -9.58
CA ARG A 89 -0.35 4.64 -8.35
C ARG A 89 1.10 4.68 -7.90
N LEU A 90 1.79 3.54 -7.89
CA LEU A 90 3.22 3.47 -7.56
C LEU A 90 4.06 4.35 -8.48
N LYS A 91 3.86 4.26 -9.79
CA LYS A 91 4.56 5.11 -10.77
C LYS A 91 4.32 6.60 -10.55
N ASN A 92 3.09 6.98 -10.22
CA ASN A 92 2.77 8.38 -9.90
C ASN A 92 3.48 8.84 -8.62
N MET A 93 3.50 8.00 -7.58
CA MET A 93 4.21 8.29 -6.33
C MET A 93 5.73 8.43 -6.54
N GLU A 94 6.34 7.52 -7.31
CA GLU A 94 7.76 7.61 -7.69
C GLU A 94 8.06 8.93 -8.39
N GLY A 95 7.21 9.33 -9.34
CA GLY A 95 7.34 10.61 -10.05
C GLY A 95 7.26 11.82 -9.12
N LEU A 96 6.33 11.81 -8.15
CA LEU A 96 6.23 12.89 -7.16
C LEU A 96 7.44 12.93 -6.22
N ILE A 97 7.91 11.78 -5.73
CA ILE A 97 9.09 11.70 -4.87
C ILE A 97 10.32 12.24 -5.61
N GLN A 98 10.49 11.87 -6.88
CA GLN A 98 11.60 12.38 -7.68
C GLN A 98 11.49 13.90 -7.88
N LYS A 99 10.34 14.42 -8.21
CA LYS A 99 10.09 15.86 -8.34
C LYS A 99 10.41 16.61 -7.03
N GLN A 100 10.01 16.05 -5.88
CA GLN A 100 10.32 16.65 -4.58
C GLN A 100 11.84 16.65 -4.29
N LYS A 101 12.55 15.56 -4.62
CA LYS A 101 14.00 15.50 -4.51
C LYS A 101 14.69 16.58 -5.36
N ASP A 102 14.23 16.77 -6.58
CA ASP A 102 14.79 17.77 -7.50
C ASP A 102 14.54 19.20 -6.99
N VAL A 103 13.35 19.49 -6.48
CA VAL A 103 13.02 20.78 -5.84
C VAL A 103 13.95 21.03 -4.65
N MET A 104 14.12 20.04 -3.76
CA MET A 104 14.97 20.19 -2.57
C MET A 104 16.46 20.33 -2.92
N ASN A 105 16.94 19.64 -3.95
CA ASN A 105 18.32 19.79 -4.43
C ASN A 105 18.56 21.18 -5.03
N ASN A 106 17.63 21.68 -5.82
CA ASN A 106 17.68 23.03 -6.37
C ASN A 106 17.63 24.09 -5.25
N LEU A 107 16.75 23.91 -4.28
CA LEU A 107 16.65 24.78 -3.11
C LEU A 107 17.96 24.81 -2.33
N LYS A 108 18.57 23.63 -2.07
CA LYS A 108 19.89 23.55 -1.42
C LYS A 108 20.93 24.38 -2.15
N LYS A 109 21.00 24.24 -3.48
CA LYS A 109 21.97 25.01 -4.30
C LYS A 109 21.69 26.51 -4.20
N THR A 110 20.45 26.93 -4.40
CA THR A 110 20.07 28.35 -4.37
C THR A 110 20.33 28.99 -3.01
N VAL A 111 20.01 28.27 -1.91
CA VAL A 111 20.30 28.74 -0.54
C VAL A 111 21.81 28.82 -0.29
N ALA A 112 22.58 27.82 -0.69
CA ALA A 112 24.02 27.83 -0.54
C ALA A 112 24.70 28.98 -1.33
N ASP A 113 24.25 29.21 -2.57
CA ASP A 113 24.72 30.30 -3.41
C ASP A 113 24.36 31.68 -2.81
N ALA A 114 23.16 31.84 -2.27
CA ALA A 114 22.72 33.11 -1.64
C ALA A 114 23.53 33.42 -0.36
N LEU A 115 23.98 32.39 0.35
CA LEU A 115 24.66 32.51 1.65
C LEU A 115 26.17 32.28 1.57
N VAL A 116 26.76 32.27 0.37
CA VAL A 116 28.17 31.96 0.11
C VAL A 116 29.14 32.91 0.84
N ASN A 117 28.72 34.13 1.13
CA ASN A 117 29.56 35.15 1.79
C ASN A 117 29.68 34.98 3.33
N PHE A 118 28.91 34.07 3.92
CA PHE A 118 28.98 33.76 5.35
C PHE A 118 29.97 32.64 5.61
N LYS A 119 30.69 32.73 6.74
CA LYS A 119 31.74 31.75 7.09
C LYS A 119 31.09 30.43 7.55
N PRO A 120 31.75 29.28 7.31
CA PRO A 120 31.24 27.97 7.75
C PRO A 120 31.08 27.82 9.26
N ASP A 121 31.78 28.62 10.09
CA ASP A 121 31.60 28.67 11.55
C ASP A 121 30.50 29.62 12.01
N GLU A 122 29.83 30.31 11.09
CA GLU A 122 28.67 31.19 11.35
C GLU A 122 27.39 30.60 10.81
N LEU A 123 27.46 29.96 9.63
CA LEU A 123 26.30 29.41 8.94
C LEU A 123 26.68 28.16 8.15
N THR A 124 25.83 27.12 8.23
CA THR A 124 25.97 25.89 7.43
C THR A 124 24.67 25.53 6.77
N VAL A 125 24.76 24.94 5.55
CA VAL A 125 23.59 24.46 4.78
C VAL A 125 23.78 22.98 4.48
N THR A 126 22.93 22.13 5.10
CA THR A 126 23.04 20.68 5.02
C THR A 126 21.70 20.03 4.65
N MET A 127 21.75 18.94 3.87
CA MET A 127 20.58 18.11 3.58
C MET A 127 20.57 16.89 4.51
N LYS A 128 19.46 16.67 5.20
CA LYS A 128 19.26 15.49 6.06
C LYS A 128 17.80 15.05 6.01
N ASP A 129 17.56 13.77 5.85
CA ASP A 129 16.23 13.15 5.85
C ASP A 129 15.21 13.86 4.91
N GLY A 130 15.68 14.29 3.73
CA GLY A 130 14.87 14.98 2.73
C GLY A 130 14.51 16.43 3.06
N LYS A 131 15.05 16.99 4.15
CA LYS A 131 14.89 18.37 4.59
C LYS A 131 16.19 19.15 4.46
N LEU A 132 16.09 20.43 4.21
CA LEU A 132 17.25 21.32 4.16
C LEU A 132 17.38 22.08 5.48
N TYR A 133 18.51 21.92 6.15
CA TYR A 133 18.87 22.59 7.40
C TYR A 133 19.81 23.75 7.12
N VAL A 134 19.36 24.96 7.43
CA VAL A 134 20.19 26.17 7.46
C VAL A 134 20.45 26.46 8.93
N SER A 135 21.65 26.10 9.41
CA SER A 135 22.04 26.29 10.80
C SER A 135 22.84 27.59 10.96
N LEU A 136 22.31 28.51 11.75
CA LEU A 136 22.90 29.81 12.03
C LEU A 136 23.37 29.84 13.49
N GLN A 137 24.64 30.12 13.69
CA GLN A 137 25.21 30.20 15.04
C GLN A 137 24.68 31.42 15.82
N GLU A 138 24.58 31.30 17.16
CA GLU A 138 24.10 32.36 18.03
C GLU A 138 24.84 33.67 17.79
N LYS A 139 26.17 33.63 17.68
CA LYS A 139 27.04 34.81 17.49
C LYS A 139 26.69 35.65 16.27
N LEU A 140 26.12 35.02 15.21
CA LEU A 140 25.69 35.73 13.99
C LEU A 140 24.34 36.42 14.21
N LEU A 141 23.44 35.81 14.99
CA LEU A 141 22.07 36.22 15.12
C LEU A 141 21.79 37.11 16.34
N PHE A 142 22.45 36.85 17.46
CA PHE A 142 22.07 37.41 18.75
C PHE A 142 23.30 37.74 19.64
N LYS A 143 23.17 38.76 20.46
CA LYS A 143 24.02 38.92 21.64
C LYS A 143 23.71 37.88 22.68
N SER A 144 24.69 37.55 23.53
CA SER A 144 24.54 36.55 24.58
C SER A 144 23.31 36.87 25.48
N GLY A 145 22.47 35.85 25.72
CA GLY A 145 21.22 35.96 26.50
C GLY A 145 20.13 36.83 25.88
N SER A 146 20.27 37.26 24.63
CA SER A 146 19.29 38.09 23.92
C SER A 146 18.54 37.25 22.84
N ALA A 147 17.33 37.71 22.53
CA ALA A 147 16.56 37.28 21.34
C ALA A 147 16.31 38.47 20.39
N VAL A 148 17.05 39.55 20.51
CA VAL A 148 17.03 40.66 19.53
C VAL A 148 18.00 40.32 18.41
N VAL A 149 17.48 40.23 17.16
CA VAL A 149 18.32 39.88 15.98
C VAL A 149 19.26 41.03 15.66
N ASP A 150 20.53 40.74 15.60
CA ASP A 150 21.59 41.68 15.26
C ASP A 150 21.56 42.04 13.76
N PRO A 151 22.14 43.19 13.33
CA PRO A 151 22.16 43.61 11.92
C PRO A 151 22.76 42.59 10.97
N GLU A 152 23.84 41.91 11.37
CA GLU A 152 24.50 40.86 10.58
C GLU A 152 23.60 39.64 10.36
N GLY A 153 22.88 39.21 11.43
CA GLY A 153 21.87 38.20 11.36
C GLY A 153 20.70 38.57 10.44
N LYS A 154 20.26 39.84 10.47
CA LYS A 154 19.24 40.34 9.56
C LYS A 154 19.66 40.25 8.09
N GLN A 155 20.92 40.54 7.76
CA GLN A 155 21.44 40.37 6.40
C GLN A 155 21.42 38.91 5.90
N ALA A 156 21.75 37.96 6.78
CA ALA A 156 21.64 36.54 6.46
C ALA A 156 20.15 36.12 6.21
N LEU A 157 19.26 36.60 7.08
CA LEU A 157 17.82 36.34 6.94
C LEU A 157 17.22 37.00 5.69
N GLU A 158 17.69 38.20 5.30
CA GLU A 158 17.28 38.87 4.05
C GLU A 158 17.60 38.03 2.82
N LYS A 159 18.83 37.54 2.73
CA LYS A 159 19.28 36.66 1.63
C LYS A 159 18.46 35.38 1.56
N LEU A 160 18.22 34.77 2.71
CA LEU A 160 17.40 33.58 2.80
C LEU A 160 15.93 33.86 2.42
N ALA A 161 15.36 34.97 2.89
CA ALA A 161 13.98 35.35 2.59
C ALA A 161 13.70 35.48 1.10
N VAL A 162 14.63 36.06 0.33
CA VAL A 162 14.52 36.15 -1.14
C VAL A 162 14.36 34.75 -1.76
N VAL A 163 15.11 33.76 -1.26
CA VAL A 163 14.98 32.38 -1.75
C VAL A 163 13.65 31.76 -1.33
N LEU A 164 13.25 31.96 -0.07
CA LEU A 164 12.03 31.38 0.49
C LEU A 164 10.77 31.89 -0.24
N ILE A 165 10.68 33.19 -0.53
CA ILE A 165 9.55 33.81 -1.25
C ILE A 165 9.43 33.22 -2.67
N ASN A 166 10.55 32.92 -3.31
CA ASN A 166 10.58 32.37 -4.67
C ASN A 166 10.45 30.83 -4.71
N THR A 167 10.33 30.17 -3.56
CA THR A 167 10.17 28.72 -3.47
C THR A 167 8.82 28.38 -2.82
N PRO A 168 7.75 28.27 -3.60
CA PRO A 168 6.44 27.89 -3.07
C PRO A 168 6.40 26.44 -2.61
N HIS A 169 5.40 26.07 -1.80
CA HIS A 169 5.15 24.71 -1.36
C HIS A 169 6.25 24.11 -0.47
N ILE A 170 6.84 24.94 0.39
CA ILE A 170 7.74 24.50 1.46
C ILE A 170 7.17 24.92 2.83
N THR A 171 7.46 24.13 3.85
CA THR A 171 7.25 24.48 5.25
C THR A 171 8.60 24.92 5.84
N ILE A 172 8.58 25.99 6.62
CA ILE A 172 9.74 26.60 7.25
C ILE A 172 9.59 26.44 8.74
N ASP A 173 10.33 25.50 9.36
CA ASP A 173 10.38 25.34 10.80
C ASP A 173 11.65 25.98 11.34
N ILE A 174 11.48 26.92 12.29
CA ILE A 174 12.57 27.67 12.90
C ILE A 174 12.75 27.13 14.31
N GLU A 175 13.80 26.34 14.52
CA GLU A 175 14.11 25.73 15.81
C GLU A 175 15.24 26.45 16.55
N GLY A 176 14.96 26.97 17.74
CA GLY A 176 15.98 27.55 18.62
C GLY A 176 16.63 26.49 19.53
N HIS A 177 17.96 26.53 19.66
CA HIS A 177 18.73 25.64 20.52
C HIS A 177 19.64 26.44 21.45
N THR A 178 19.86 25.92 22.66
CA THR A 178 20.81 26.45 23.63
C THR A 178 21.86 25.41 24.00
N ASP A 179 22.86 25.82 24.74
CA ASP A 179 23.74 24.92 25.48
C ASP A 179 23.15 24.59 26.86
N THR A 180 23.91 23.89 27.70
CA THR A 180 23.49 23.48 29.06
C THR A 180 23.70 24.56 30.12
N VAL A 181 24.28 25.71 29.76
CA VAL A 181 24.45 26.81 30.75
C VAL A 181 23.07 27.42 31.07
N PRO A 182 22.66 27.45 32.34
CA PRO A 182 21.39 28.07 32.72
C PRO A 182 21.38 29.56 32.35
N ILE A 183 20.28 30.00 31.71
CA ILE A 183 20.06 31.42 31.47
C ILE A 183 19.51 32.06 32.72
N THR A 184 19.92 33.29 32.96
CA THR A 184 19.40 34.11 34.06
C THR A 184 18.98 35.48 33.53
N GLY A 185 18.00 36.10 34.16
CA GLY A 185 17.55 37.48 33.88
C GLY A 185 16.21 37.53 33.16
N LYS A 186 16.18 37.94 31.89
CA LYS A 186 14.93 38.20 31.14
C LYS A 186 14.07 36.96 30.86
N TYR A 187 14.71 35.82 30.69
CA TYR A 187 14.04 34.56 30.35
C TYR A 187 14.05 33.63 31.55
N GLU A 188 12.95 32.89 31.76
CA GLU A 188 12.79 31.97 32.89
C GLU A 188 13.82 30.82 32.82
N ASP A 189 14.00 30.28 31.64
CA ASP A 189 14.90 29.14 31.37
C ASP A 189 15.35 29.09 29.92
N ASN A 190 16.13 28.05 29.55
CA ASN A 190 16.60 27.80 28.22
C ASN A 190 15.47 27.44 27.21
N TRP A 191 14.31 26.95 27.69
CA TRP A 191 13.13 26.77 26.83
C TRP A 191 12.58 28.12 26.40
N ALA A 192 12.33 29.05 27.37
CA ALA A 192 11.84 30.37 27.06
C ALA A 192 12.77 31.15 26.13
N LEU A 193 14.10 31.06 26.33
CA LEU A 193 15.08 31.71 25.47
C LEU A 193 15.04 31.11 24.03
N SER A 194 15.04 29.78 23.89
CA SER A 194 15.07 29.14 22.59
C SER A 194 13.82 29.46 21.76
N VAL A 195 12.62 29.44 22.36
CA VAL A 195 11.37 29.83 21.71
C VAL A 195 11.35 31.33 21.37
N ALA A 196 11.83 32.20 22.27
CA ALA A 196 11.89 33.64 22.01
C ALA A 196 12.78 33.96 20.79
N ARG A 197 13.89 33.25 20.63
CA ARG A 197 14.81 33.40 19.49
C ARG A 197 14.19 32.97 18.17
N SER A 198 13.59 31.80 18.11
CA SER A 198 12.91 31.33 16.91
C SER A 198 11.74 32.25 16.51
N THR A 199 10.96 32.72 17.50
CA THR A 199 9.86 33.67 17.27
C THR A 199 10.39 35.02 16.77
N ALA A 200 11.54 35.50 17.25
CA ALA A 200 12.13 36.76 16.78
C ALA A 200 12.57 36.64 15.30
N ILE A 201 13.16 35.53 14.91
CA ILE A 201 13.52 35.27 13.51
C ILE A 201 12.27 35.18 12.64
N ALA A 202 11.23 34.44 13.06
CA ALA A 202 9.95 34.37 12.35
C ALA A 202 9.36 35.74 12.09
N ARG A 203 9.38 36.64 13.09
CA ARG A 203 8.90 38.01 12.96
C ARG A 203 9.70 38.82 11.96
N VAL A 204 11.02 38.67 11.93
CA VAL A 204 11.90 39.34 10.95
C VAL A 204 11.57 38.84 9.54
N LEU A 205 11.48 37.52 9.33
CA LEU A 205 11.15 36.96 8.02
C LEU A 205 9.77 37.43 7.52
N ILE A 206 8.77 37.46 8.40
CA ILE A 206 7.40 37.88 8.05
C ILE A 206 7.30 39.39 7.84
N LYS A 207 7.73 40.20 8.85
CA LYS A 207 7.46 41.62 8.90
C LYS A 207 8.43 42.45 8.07
N ASP A 208 9.74 42.10 8.14
CA ASP A 208 10.78 42.87 7.48
C ASP A 208 10.94 42.42 6.01
N TYR A 209 10.73 41.12 5.71
CA TYR A 209 11.02 40.54 4.40
C TYR A 209 9.82 39.91 3.68
N GLY A 210 8.64 39.82 4.27
CA GLY A 210 7.40 39.44 3.58
C GLY A 210 7.26 37.92 3.29
N VAL A 211 7.93 37.06 4.04
CA VAL A 211 7.72 35.61 3.94
C VAL A 211 6.32 35.25 4.41
N ASP A 212 5.64 34.32 3.73
CA ASP A 212 4.26 33.89 4.08
C ASP A 212 4.21 33.33 5.51
N PRO A 213 3.41 33.92 6.40
CA PRO A 213 3.28 33.44 7.77
C PRO A 213 2.67 32.05 7.87
N HIS A 214 1.87 31.59 6.88
CA HIS A 214 1.29 30.26 6.89
C HIS A 214 2.31 29.14 6.65
N ALA A 215 3.47 29.49 6.07
CA ALA A 215 4.55 28.54 5.83
C ALA A 215 5.48 28.38 7.05
N ILE A 216 5.38 29.28 8.08
CA ILE A 216 6.35 29.37 9.17
C ILE A 216 5.83 28.73 10.46
N ILE A 217 6.65 27.87 11.05
CA ILE A 217 6.53 27.34 12.39
C ILE A 217 7.72 27.84 13.21
N ALA A 218 7.51 28.31 14.43
CA ALA A 218 8.58 28.70 15.36
C ALA A 218 8.55 27.81 16.60
N SER A 219 9.65 27.13 16.89
CA SER A 219 9.78 26.16 17.96
C SER A 219 11.06 26.34 18.76
N GLY A 220 11.13 25.76 19.95
CA GLY A 220 12.34 25.75 20.78
C GLY A 220 12.67 24.32 21.22
N ARG A 221 13.94 24.02 21.35
CA ARG A 221 14.47 22.71 21.77
C ARG A 221 15.29 22.79 23.06
N SER A 222 15.44 24.01 23.63
CA SER A 222 16.31 24.18 24.79
C SER A 222 17.69 23.56 24.56
N GLN A 223 18.25 22.88 25.53
CA GLN A 223 19.54 22.20 25.53
C GLN A 223 19.50 20.71 25.12
N TYR A 224 18.33 20.19 24.81
CA TYR A 224 18.11 18.74 24.72
C TYR A 224 18.44 18.10 23.36
N PHE A 225 18.85 18.91 22.38
CA PHE A 225 19.29 18.45 21.08
C PHE A 225 20.67 18.97 20.72
N PRO A 226 21.73 18.57 21.49
CA PRO A 226 23.09 19.01 21.24
C PRO A 226 23.66 18.35 19.97
N ILE A 227 24.49 19.10 19.22
CA ILE A 227 25.26 18.60 18.07
C ILE A 227 26.75 18.44 18.39
N ALA A 228 27.17 18.91 19.58
CA ALA A 228 28.51 18.78 20.09
C ALA A 228 28.50 18.59 21.61
N ASP A 229 29.65 18.20 22.18
CA ASP A 229 29.78 18.00 23.63
C ASP A 229 29.69 19.34 24.38
N ASN A 230 28.78 19.42 25.35
CA ASN A 230 28.59 20.59 26.20
C ASN A 230 29.73 20.81 27.24
N SER A 231 30.62 19.86 27.44
CA SER A 231 31.75 20.01 28.39
C SER A 231 32.76 21.06 27.93
N SER A 232 32.92 21.23 26.62
CA SER A 232 33.87 22.20 26.05
C SER A 232 33.19 23.54 25.69
N PRO A 233 33.88 24.68 25.80
CA PRO A 233 33.35 25.98 25.35
C PRO A 233 33.02 26.00 23.86
N ASP A 234 33.82 25.34 23.02
CA ASP A 234 33.58 25.22 21.58
C ASP A 234 32.32 24.42 21.28
N GLY A 235 32.16 23.26 21.94
CA GLY A 235 30.93 22.44 21.79
C GLY A 235 29.66 23.17 22.23
N ARG A 236 29.72 23.91 23.36
CA ARG A 236 28.60 24.77 23.78
C ARG A 236 28.29 25.85 22.75
N SER A 237 29.31 26.47 22.18
CA SER A 237 29.13 27.48 21.12
C SER A 237 28.40 26.89 19.92
N ARG A 238 28.76 25.69 19.50
CA ARG A 238 28.08 24.97 18.38
C ARG A 238 26.63 24.57 18.73
N ASN A 239 26.34 24.26 19.99
CA ASN A 239 24.99 23.93 20.43
C ASN A 239 24.07 25.14 20.46
N ARG A 240 24.59 26.35 20.77
CA ARG A 240 23.85 27.62 20.70
C ARG A 240 23.66 28.05 19.25
N ARG A 241 22.59 27.59 18.63
CA ARG A 241 22.24 27.83 17.22
C ARG A 241 20.75 28.01 17.01
N THR A 242 20.39 28.51 15.87
CA THR A 242 19.03 28.39 15.35
C THR A 242 19.07 27.65 14.02
N GLU A 243 18.23 26.66 13.88
CA GLU A 243 18.06 25.90 12.62
C GLU A 243 16.80 26.38 11.91
N ILE A 244 16.95 26.78 10.64
CA ILE A 244 15.81 27.01 9.75
C ILE A 244 15.71 25.78 8.86
N ILE A 245 14.67 24.99 9.10
CA ILE A 245 14.44 23.68 8.48
C ILE A 245 13.40 23.84 7.38
N LEU A 246 13.81 23.63 6.15
CA LEU A 246 12.95 23.73 4.99
C LEU A 246 12.52 22.32 4.59
N SER A 247 11.22 22.08 4.59
CA SER A 247 10.62 20.79 4.26
C SER A 247 9.71 20.93 3.05
N PRO A 248 9.69 19.96 2.12
CA PRO A 248 8.75 19.97 1.01
C PRO A 248 7.31 19.75 1.52
N ASP A 249 6.33 20.34 0.85
CA ASP A 249 4.93 20.02 1.08
C ASP A 249 4.62 18.63 0.47
N LEU A 250 4.22 17.70 1.32
CA LEU A 250 3.89 16.32 0.94
C LEU A 250 2.38 16.08 0.84
N SER A 251 1.55 17.11 0.87
CA SER A 251 0.09 17.00 0.87
C SER A 251 -0.45 16.24 -0.36
N GLU A 252 0.14 16.43 -1.55
CA GLU A 252 -0.24 15.67 -2.74
C GLU A 252 0.10 14.17 -2.63
N LEU A 253 1.22 13.84 -1.99
CA LEU A 253 1.61 12.45 -1.75
C LEU A 253 0.61 11.77 -0.79
N PHE A 254 0.22 12.44 0.29
CA PHE A 254 -0.76 11.92 1.23
C PHE A 254 -2.14 11.72 0.59
N LYS A 255 -2.59 12.63 -0.28
CA LYS A 255 -3.84 12.46 -1.05
C LYS A 255 -3.81 11.19 -1.93
N LEU A 256 -2.68 10.85 -2.54
CA LEU A 256 -2.55 9.61 -3.32
C LEU A 256 -2.58 8.35 -2.45
N LEU A 257 -2.16 8.46 -1.18
CA LEU A 257 -2.21 7.37 -0.21
C LEU A 257 -3.62 7.16 0.37
N GLY A 258 -4.57 8.06 0.06
CA GLY A 258 -5.94 7.97 0.55
C GLY A 258 -6.13 8.52 1.97
N GLN A 259 -5.23 9.39 2.42
CA GLN A 259 -5.32 10.10 3.71
C GLN A 259 -5.72 11.56 3.49
#